data_aeafff97b5adccd9e72923465e9339b2
#
_entry.id   aeafff97b5adccd9e72923465e9339b2
#
_cell.length_a   1.000
_cell.length_b   1.000
_cell.length_c   1.000
_cell.angle_alpha   90.00
_cell.angle_beta   90.00
_cell.angle_gamma   90.00
#
_symmetry.space_group_name_H-M   'P 1'
#
loop_
_entity.id
_entity.type
_entity.pdbx_description
1 polymer ?
#
loop_
_entity_poly.entity_id
_entity_poly.type
_entity_poly.pdbx_seq_one_letter_code
_entity_poly.pdbx_strand_id
1 'polypeptide(L)'
;YNRASRLGIGRQKNPLYMMRDSATLTDGVHLDLYRTMSNRAFQIYAFGQKYSDFSLNSVSKGLLGEEKIDYGITLDDLTLYQTAKYCQNDARLTYNLTSFNNDLLMNLLVVISRIARMPIDDISRMGVSQWIRSLLYYEHRNNGILIPRRQELDNKSSDVVNQAIIKDKKFRGGLVVEPEEGIHFDVTVMDFASLYPSIIKVKNLSYETVRCTHEECKKNSIPQTNHWVCTKKNGITSVLIGSLRDLRVNYYKNMSKKDTLTVEEKQLFTVVSQALKVILNASYGVMGAEIFPLYFLPAAEATTATGRHIILSTIEDCKKSGIGVLYGDTDSLFVKKPTQKQIDDIITKAKVVHNVELEVEKEYRYVVLSG
;
A
#
# COMPACT_ATOMS: atom_id res chain seq x y z
N TYR A 1 -11.09 -9.31 27.96
CA TYR A 1 -10.24 -10.43 28.36
C TYR A 1 -9.97 -10.45 29.86
N ASN A 2 -9.53 -9.34 30.49
CA ASN A 2 -9.32 -9.25 31.94
C ASN A 2 -10.54 -9.72 32.73
N ARG A 3 -11.75 -9.30 32.31
CA ARG A 3 -13.01 -9.68 32.97
C ARG A 3 -13.32 -11.16 32.75
N ALA A 4 -13.14 -11.68 31.53
CA ALA A 4 -13.31 -13.08 31.19
C ALA A 4 -12.33 -13.97 32.00
N SER A 5 -11.07 -13.57 32.12
CA SER A 5 -10.08 -14.27 32.94
C SER A 5 -10.44 -14.29 34.42
N ARG A 6 -10.95 -13.16 34.99
CA ARG A 6 -11.40 -13.08 36.39
C ARG A 6 -12.63 -13.99 36.65
N LEU A 7 -13.51 -14.11 35.67
CA LEU A 7 -14.69 -15.00 35.73
C LEU A 7 -14.36 -16.46 35.43
N GLY A 8 -13.11 -16.81 35.17
CA GLY A 8 -12.70 -18.18 34.85
C GLY A 8 -13.14 -18.68 33.49
N ILE A 9 -13.65 -17.79 32.64
CA ILE A 9 -14.11 -18.15 31.28
C ILE A 9 -12.89 -18.52 30.43
N GLY A 10 -12.88 -19.70 29.86
CA GLY A 10 -11.81 -20.20 28.98
C GLY A 10 -10.64 -20.89 29.68
N ARG A 11 -10.51 -20.81 31.02
CA ARG A 11 -9.35 -21.36 31.74
C ARG A 11 -9.10 -22.86 31.58
N GLN A 12 -10.15 -23.64 31.38
CA GLN A 12 -10.02 -25.11 31.29
C GLN A 12 -9.91 -25.63 29.86
N LYS A 13 -10.50 -24.95 28.88
CA LYS A 13 -10.54 -25.42 27.48
C LYS A 13 -9.67 -24.58 26.53
N ASN A 14 -9.50 -23.28 26.80
CA ASN A 14 -8.69 -22.38 25.99
C ASN A 14 -8.10 -21.27 26.88
N PRO A 15 -6.95 -21.52 27.53
CA PRO A 15 -6.36 -20.57 28.45
C PRO A 15 -5.95 -19.27 27.73
N LEU A 16 -6.35 -18.15 28.35
CA LEU A 16 -6.01 -16.81 27.92
C LEU A 16 -4.70 -16.36 28.59
N TYR A 17 -3.69 -16.12 27.80
CA TYR A 17 -2.47 -15.48 28.27
C TYR A 17 -2.58 -13.96 28.09
N MET A 18 -2.51 -13.24 29.20
CA MET A 18 -2.52 -11.78 29.24
C MET A 18 -1.09 -11.28 29.23
N MET A 19 -0.71 -10.53 28.21
CA MET A 19 0.47 -9.66 28.20
C MET A 19 0.05 -8.24 28.53
N ARG A 20 1.02 -7.34 28.71
CA ARG A 20 0.78 -5.96 29.14
C ARG A 20 -0.27 -5.26 28.26
N ASP A 21 -0.18 -5.43 26.94
CA ASP A 21 -1.01 -4.74 25.95
C ASP A 21 -1.72 -5.70 24.97
N SER A 22 -1.69 -6.99 25.23
CA SER A 22 -2.28 -8.00 24.34
C SER A 22 -2.79 -9.22 25.09
N ALA A 23 -3.75 -9.90 24.50
CA ALA A 23 -4.22 -11.20 24.96
C ALA A 23 -4.00 -12.23 23.86
N THR A 24 -3.56 -13.43 24.22
CA THR A 24 -3.33 -14.53 23.30
C THR A 24 -4.14 -15.74 23.71
N LEU A 25 -4.77 -16.40 22.75
CA LEU A 25 -5.46 -17.67 22.93
C LEU A 25 -4.46 -18.80 22.65
N THR A 26 -4.51 -19.88 23.47
CA THR A 26 -3.67 -21.06 23.23
C THR A 26 -4.19 -21.84 22.02
N ASP A 27 -5.50 -22.10 21.98
CA ASP A 27 -6.14 -22.88 20.94
C ASP A 27 -7.16 -22.00 20.18
N GLY A 28 -6.65 -21.07 19.39
CA GLY A 28 -7.48 -20.18 18.62
C GLY A 28 -6.78 -18.95 18.11
N VAL A 29 -7.48 -18.15 17.33
CA VAL A 29 -7.01 -16.90 16.74
C VAL A 29 -7.74 -15.74 17.41
N HIS A 30 -6.98 -14.76 17.88
CA HIS A 30 -7.53 -13.50 18.38
C HIS A 30 -7.28 -12.39 17.37
N LEU A 31 -8.33 -11.95 16.70
CA LEU A 31 -8.28 -10.83 15.77
C LEU A 31 -8.70 -9.54 16.47
N ASP A 32 -7.79 -8.58 16.54
CA ASP A 32 -8.07 -7.24 17.03
C ASP A 32 -8.61 -6.38 15.89
N LEU A 33 -9.94 -6.31 15.77
CA LEU A 33 -10.59 -5.54 14.69
C LEU A 33 -10.36 -4.05 14.81
N TYR A 34 -10.23 -3.50 16.03
CA TYR A 34 -9.92 -2.08 16.19
C TYR A 34 -8.56 -1.75 15.56
N ARG A 35 -7.52 -2.52 15.88
CA ARG A 35 -6.20 -2.34 15.28
C ARG A 35 -6.18 -2.63 13.78
N THR A 36 -6.92 -3.64 13.36
CA THR A 36 -7.04 -3.97 11.93
C THR A 36 -7.67 -2.82 11.15
N MET A 37 -8.80 -2.27 11.64
CA MET A 37 -9.51 -1.19 10.97
C MET A 37 -8.76 0.16 11.08
N SER A 38 -7.96 0.36 12.14
CA SER A 38 -7.11 1.56 12.28
C SER A 38 -5.84 1.52 11.39
N ASN A 39 -5.55 0.39 10.75
CA ASN A 39 -4.46 0.32 9.78
C ASN A 39 -4.84 1.07 8.50
N ARG A 40 -4.18 2.21 8.27
CA ARG A 40 -4.44 3.07 7.11
C ARG A 40 -4.31 2.36 5.76
N ALA A 41 -3.48 1.34 5.68
CA ALA A 41 -3.35 0.57 4.45
C ALA A 41 -4.63 -0.23 4.12
N PHE A 42 -5.31 -0.78 5.12
CA PHE A 42 -6.64 -1.37 4.93
C PHE A 42 -7.67 -0.28 4.62
N GLN A 43 -7.73 0.78 5.41
CA GLN A 43 -8.69 1.88 5.23
C GLN A 43 -8.64 2.43 3.80
N ILE A 44 -7.45 2.74 3.28
CA ILE A 44 -7.28 3.39 1.98
C ILE A 44 -7.37 2.37 0.84
N TYR A 45 -6.54 1.33 0.89
CA TYR A 45 -6.33 0.47 -0.28
C TYR A 45 -7.30 -0.71 -0.38
N ALA A 46 -7.82 -1.20 0.76
CA ALA A 46 -8.79 -2.28 0.75
C ALA A 46 -10.24 -1.77 0.80
N PHE A 47 -10.51 -0.75 1.60
CA PHE A 47 -11.88 -0.28 1.86
C PHE A 47 -12.21 1.07 1.23
N GLY A 48 -11.27 1.70 0.49
CA GLY A 48 -11.54 2.91 -0.28
C GLY A 48 -12.00 4.11 0.57
N GLN A 49 -11.46 4.24 1.80
CA GLN A 49 -11.76 5.32 2.75
C GLN A 49 -13.26 5.45 3.11
N LYS A 50 -14.00 4.34 3.12
CA LYS A 50 -15.44 4.35 3.41
C LYS A 50 -15.80 4.73 4.85
N TYR A 51 -14.84 4.85 5.75
CA TYR A 51 -15.01 5.34 7.13
C TYR A 51 -13.92 6.36 7.46
N SER A 52 -14.26 7.34 8.30
CA SER A 52 -13.38 8.47 8.65
C SER A 52 -12.62 8.29 9.96
N ASP A 53 -13.24 7.65 10.94
CA ASP A 53 -12.64 7.28 12.22
C ASP A 53 -12.75 5.77 12.45
N PHE A 54 -12.07 5.27 13.50
CA PHE A 54 -11.93 3.83 13.75
C PHE A 54 -12.88 3.29 14.82
N SER A 55 -13.88 4.08 15.25
CA SER A 55 -14.91 3.61 16.14
C SER A 55 -15.75 2.52 15.47
N LEU A 56 -16.28 1.59 16.28
CA LEU A 56 -17.18 0.55 15.77
C LEU A 56 -18.35 1.15 14.99
N ASN A 57 -18.88 2.30 15.44
CA ASN A 57 -19.99 2.97 14.76
C ASN A 57 -19.61 3.46 13.36
N SER A 58 -18.50 4.20 13.24
CA SER A 58 -18.04 4.73 11.96
C SER A 58 -17.70 3.63 10.95
N VAL A 59 -16.99 2.59 11.42
CA VAL A 59 -16.60 1.47 10.59
C VAL A 59 -17.82 0.65 10.12
N SER A 60 -18.77 0.35 11.04
CA SER A 60 -19.99 -0.38 10.70
C SER A 60 -20.88 0.41 9.75
N LYS A 61 -21.05 1.71 9.98
CA LYS A 61 -21.80 2.60 9.07
C LYS A 61 -21.19 2.61 7.68
N GLY A 62 -19.85 2.75 7.59
CA GLY A 62 -19.15 2.83 6.31
C GLY A 62 -19.09 1.51 5.53
N LEU A 63 -18.97 0.38 6.19
CA LEU A 63 -18.77 -0.94 5.55
C LEU A 63 -20.04 -1.80 5.49
N LEU A 64 -20.89 -1.72 6.50
CA LEU A 64 -22.12 -2.52 6.61
C LEU A 64 -23.40 -1.72 6.30
N GLY A 65 -23.34 -0.38 6.38
CA GLY A 65 -24.53 0.48 6.37
C GLY A 65 -25.35 0.39 7.66
N GLU A 66 -24.77 -0.14 8.75
CA GLU A 66 -25.41 -0.34 10.05
C GLU A 66 -24.76 0.52 11.13
N GLU A 67 -25.54 0.94 12.13
CA GLU A 67 -25.09 1.79 13.23
C GLU A 67 -25.28 1.12 14.58
N LYS A 68 -24.53 1.62 15.57
CA LYS A 68 -24.74 1.26 16.98
C LYS A 68 -26.11 1.77 17.46
N ILE A 69 -26.68 1.09 18.45
CA ILE A 69 -27.88 1.58 19.10
C ILE A 69 -27.51 2.82 19.93
N ASP A 70 -28.19 3.92 19.67
CA ASP A 70 -28.10 5.12 20.49
C ASP A 70 -29.41 5.29 21.28
N TYR A 71 -29.30 5.32 22.60
CA TYR A 71 -30.46 5.54 23.48
C TYR A 71 -30.59 7.01 23.91
N GLY A 72 -29.67 7.90 23.50
CA GLY A 72 -29.67 9.31 23.89
C GLY A 72 -29.38 9.57 25.36
N ILE A 73 -28.90 8.55 26.11
CA ILE A 73 -28.54 8.62 27.54
C ILE A 73 -27.17 7.99 27.77
N THR A 74 -26.55 8.24 28.91
CA THR A 74 -25.24 7.67 29.23
C THR A 74 -25.31 6.16 29.47
N LEU A 75 -24.19 5.45 29.27
CA LEU A 75 -24.14 4.00 29.49
C LEU A 75 -24.48 3.58 30.93
N ASP A 76 -24.18 4.46 31.89
CA ASP A 76 -24.44 4.20 33.31
C ASP A 76 -25.94 4.30 33.66
N ASP A 77 -26.72 5.06 32.89
CA ASP A 77 -28.15 5.25 33.05
C ASP A 77 -29.02 4.22 32.34
N LEU A 78 -28.40 3.31 31.57
CA LEU A 78 -29.10 2.25 30.88
C LEU A 78 -29.67 1.21 31.83
N THR A 79 -30.91 0.78 31.57
CA THR A 79 -31.46 -0.42 32.24
C THR A 79 -30.66 -1.67 31.84
N LEU A 80 -30.72 -2.72 32.67
CA LEU A 80 -30.08 -4.02 32.33
C LEU A 80 -30.50 -4.56 30.97
N TYR A 81 -31.75 -4.39 30.59
CA TYR A 81 -32.25 -4.81 29.27
C TYR A 81 -31.62 -4.00 28.14
N GLN A 82 -31.58 -2.68 28.29
CA GLN A 82 -30.94 -1.79 27.29
C GLN A 82 -29.44 -2.08 27.15
N THR A 83 -28.75 -2.27 28.29
CA THR A 83 -27.34 -2.67 28.30
C THR A 83 -27.11 -4.00 27.58
N ALA A 84 -27.95 -5.00 27.83
CA ALA A 84 -27.88 -6.29 27.15
C ALA A 84 -28.08 -6.15 25.63
N LYS A 85 -29.07 -5.36 25.21
CA LYS A 85 -29.33 -5.06 23.80
C LYS A 85 -28.18 -4.30 23.13
N TYR A 86 -27.63 -3.30 23.81
CA TYR A 86 -26.46 -2.56 23.34
C TYR A 86 -25.26 -3.48 23.14
N CYS A 87 -24.92 -4.31 24.14
CA CYS A 87 -23.83 -5.28 24.03
C CYS A 87 -24.06 -6.32 22.92
N GLN A 88 -25.30 -6.80 22.77
CA GLN A 88 -25.66 -7.73 21.71
C GLN A 88 -25.48 -7.10 20.32
N ASN A 89 -25.89 -5.84 20.16
CA ASN A 89 -25.72 -5.13 18.89
C ASN A 89 -24.23 -4.90 18.58
N ASP A 90 -23.42 -4.48 19.55
CA ASP A 90 -21.97 -4.28 19.37
C ASP A 90 -21.27 -5.61 18.98
N ALA A 91 -21.64 -6.72 19.62
CA ALA A 91 -21.13 -8.04 19.28
C ALA A 91 -21.55 -8.47 17.85
N ARG A 92 -22.81 -8.22 17.47
CA ARG A 92 -23.32 -8.51 16.13
C ARG A 92 -22.62 -7.68 15.06
N LEU A 93 -22.44 -6.37 15.26
CA LEU A 93 -21.70 -5.52 14.34
C LEU A 93 -20.25 -5.98 14.19
N THR A 94 -19.59 -6.32 15.31
CA THR A 94 -18.22 -6.84 15.30
C THR A 94 -18.13 -8.16 14.50
N TYR A 95 -19.07 -9.07 14.68
CA TYR A 95 -19.14 -10.30 13.90
C TYR A 95 -19.41 -10.02 12.42
N ASN A 96 -20.38 -9.16 12.09
CA ASN A 96 -20.72 -8.81 10.72
C ASN A 96 -19.53 -8.19 9.97
N LEU A 97 -18.65 -7.43 10.64
CA LEU A 97 -17.42 -6.91 10.06
C LEU A 97 -16.42 -8.01 9.64
N THR A 98 -16.49 -9.21 10.21
CA THR A 98 -15.66 -10.32 9.76
C THR A 98 -16.24 -11.07 8.58
N SER A 99 -17.56 -11.07 8.44
CA SER A 99 -18.29 -11.87 7.43
C SER A 99 -18.88 -11.06 6.27
N PHE A 100 -18.76 -9.72 6.28
CA PHE A 100 -19.31 -8.91 5.20
C PHE A 100 -18.63 -9.16 3.85
N ASN A 101 -19.38 -8.96 2.79
CA ASN A 101 -18.92 -9.09 1.40
C ASN A 101 -18.15 -10.41 1.16
N ASN A 102 -18.79 -11.54 1.53
CA ASN A 102 -18.24 -12.89 1.43
C ASN A 102 -16.88 -13.04 2.15
N ASP A 103 -16.84 -12.70 3.42
CA ASP A 103 -15.65 -12.78 4.29
C ASP A 103 -14.44 -11.97 3.78
N LEU A 104 -14.69 -10.84 3.12
CA LEU A 104 -13.62 -10.02 2.49
C LEU A 104 -12.48 -9.75 3.45
N LEU A 105 -12.78 -9.29 4.68
CA LEU A 105 -11.74 -8.98 5.67
C LEU A 105 -10.93 -10.21 6.04
N MET A 106 -11.60 -11.32 6.34
CA MET A 106 -10.94 -12.58 6.72
C MET A 106 -10.05 -13.10 5.59
N ASN A 107 -10.57 -13.10 4.37
CA ASN A 107 -9.82 -13.49 3.19
C ASN A 107 -8.58 -12.61 2.95
N LEU A 108 -8.71 -11.29 3.13
CA LEU A 108 -7.56 -10.36 3.06
C LEU A 108 -6.51 -10.68 4.12
N LEU A 109 -6.91 -10.89 5.38
CA LEU A 109 -5.98 -11.24 6.46
C LEU A 109 -5.25 -12.55 6.19
N VAL A 110 -5.95 -13.58 5.71
CA VAL A 110 -5.36 -14.88 5.35
C VAL A 110 -4.36 -14.73 4.20
N VAL A 111 -4.71 -14.01 3.14
CA VAL A 111 -3.81 -13.80 1.99
C VAL A 111 -2.58 -13.01 2.41
N ILE A 112 -2.75 -11.92 3.17
CA ILE A 112 -1.62 -11.11 3.66
C ILE A 112 -0.72 -11.94 4.60
N SER A 113 -1.31 -12.76 5.49
CA SER A 113 -0.58 -13.68 6.37
C SER A 113 0.34 -14.62 5.57
N ARG A 114 -0.19 -15.20 4.49
CA ARG A 114 0.59 -16.07 3.59
C ARG A 114 1.69 -15.34 2.85
N ILE A 115 1.42 -14.13 2.34
CA ILE A 115 2.41 -13.31 1.65
C ILE A 115 3.50 -12.86 2.62
N ALA A 116 3.12 -12.28 3.75
CA ALA A 116 4.04 -11.74 4.76
C ALA A 116 4.78 -12.81 5.58
N ARG A 117 4.37 -14.08 5.47
CA ARG A 117 4.91 -15.20 6.26
C ARG A 117 4.80 -14.95 7.78
N MET A 118 3.63 -14.47 8.20
CA MET A 118 3.33 -14.15 9.59
C MET A 118 2.02 -14.79 10.03
N PRO A 119 1.86 -15.12 11.33
CA PRO A 119 0.58 -15.54 11.89
C PRO A 119 -0.51 -14.47 11.67
N ILE A 120 -1.75 -14.92 11.48
CA ILE A 120 -2.88 -14.01 11.22
C ILE A 120 -3.16 -13.06 12.38
N ASP A 121 -2.93 -13.48 13.62
CA ASP A 121 -3.01 -12.65 14.83
C ASP A 121 -2.07 -11.44 14.73
N ASP A 122 -0.82 -11.67 14.28
CA ASP A 122 0.18 -10.62 14.11
C ASP A 122 -0.19 -9.70 12.96
N ILE A 123 -0.76 -10.23 11.87
CA ILE A 123 -1.28 -9.40 10.77
C ILE A 123 -2.36 -8.44 11.27
N SER A 124 -3.26 -8.90 12.14
CA SER A 124 -4.33 -8.06 12.68
C SER A 124 -3.85 -6.95 13.63
N ARG A 125 -2.71 -7.16 14.28
CA ARG A 125 -2.17 -6.27 15.33
C ARG A 125 -1.03 -5.38 14.89
N MET A 126 -0.25 -5.84 13.90
CA MET A 126 0.97 -5.16 13.45
C MET A 126 0.72 -4.34 12.20
N GLY A 127 1.49 -3.26 12.05
CA GLY A 127 1.43 -2.43 10.84
C GLY A 127 2.14 -3.05 9.64
N VAL A 128 1.89 -2.49 8.47
CA VAL A 128 2.44 -2.95 7.18
C VAL A 128 3.97 -3.02 7.16
N SER A 129 4.65 -2.17 7.94
CA SER A 129 6.12 -2.21 8.05
C SER A 129 6.63 -3.54 8.60
N GLN A 130 5.90 -4.15 9.53
CA GLN A 130 6.24 -5.45 10.09
C GLN A 130 5.98 -6.58 9.08
N TRP A 131 4.92 -6.48 8.28
CA TRP A 131 4.64 -7.45 7.22
C TRP A 131 5.74 -7.45 6.15
N ILE A 132 6.14 -6.27 5.70
CA ILE A 132 7.22 -6.11 4.71
C ILE A 132 8.56 -6.55 5.30
N ARG A 133 8.84 -6.25 6.57
CA ARG A 133 10.04 -6.72 7.26
C ARG A 133 10.09 -8.24 7.30
N SER A 134 9.00 -8.89 7.72
CA SER A 134 8.92 -10.35 7.80
C SER A 134 9.17 -10.99 6.44
N LEU A 135 8.53 -10.46 5.40
CA LEU A 135 8.68 -10.93 4.03
C LEU A 135 10.13 -10.81 3.54
N LEU A 136 10.76 -9.64 3.71
CA LEU A 136 12.16 -9.43 3.32
C LEU A 136 13.12 -10.32 4.12
N TYR A 137 12.91 -10.46 5.43
CA TYR A 137 13.73 -11.33 6.26
C TYR A 137 13.57 -12.80 5.90
N TYR A 138 12.38 -13.23 5.51
CA TYR A 138 12.14 -14.56 4.99
C TYR A 138 12.96 -14.79 3.70
N GLU A 139 12.93 -13.84 2.76
CA GLU A 139 13.67 -13.94 1.51
C GLU A 139 15.20 -13.95 1.72
N HIS A 140 15.72 -13.14 2.66
CA HIS A 140 17.15 -13.20 3.02
C HIS A 140 17.54 -14.60 3.51
N ARG A 141 16.77 -15.17 4.44
CA ARG A 141 17.04 -16.51 4.97
C ARG A 141 16.89 -17.59 3.89
N ASN A 142 15.87 -17.49 3.06
CA ASN A 142 15.60 -18.46 2.00
C ASN A 142 16.72 -18.49 0.95
N ASN A 143 17.37 -17.36 0.70
CA ASN A 143 18.48 -17.23 -0.24
C ASN A 143 19.86 -17.35 0.42
N GLY A 144 19.94 -17.64 1.72
CA GLY A 144 21.21 -17.73 2.45
C GLY A 144 21.99 -16.42 2.53
N ILE A 145 21.29 -15.27 2.45
CA ILE A 145 21.89 -13.94 2.45
C ILE A 145 21.76 -13.34 3.85
N LEU A 146 22.86 -12.82 4.38
CA LEU A 146 22.88 -12.14 5.66
C LEU A 146 22.04 -10.86 5.62
N ILE A 147 21.25 -10.64 6.66
CA ILE A 147 20.53 -9.39 6.85
C ILE A 147 21.53 -8.34 7.33
N PRO A 148 21.67 -7.19 6.61
CA PRO A 148 22.63 -6.16 6.97
C PRO A 148 22.28 -5.51 8.31
N ARG A 149 23.29 -5.11 9.07
CA ARG A 149 23.12 -4.26 10.24
C ARG A 149 22.81 -2.83 9.81
N ARG A 150 22.07 -2.13 10.62
CA ARG A 150 21.73 -0.72 10.37
C ARG A 150 22.97 0.14 10.11
N GLN A 151 24.01 -0.01 10.91
CA GLN A 151 25.27 0.73 10.74
C GLN A 151 25.93 0.51 9.37
N GLU A 152 25.83 -0.67 8.78
CA GLU A 152 26.37 -0.96 7.45
C GLU A 152 25.65 -0.18 6.36
N LEU A 153 24.32 -0.02 6.50
CA LEU A 153 23.50 0.78 5.59
C LEU A 153 23.76 2.29 5.78
N ASP A 154 23.87 2.75 7.02
CA ASP A 154 24.17 4.13 7.35
C ASP A 154 25.56 4.54 6.85
N ASN A 155 26.59 3.70 7.02
CA ASN A 155 27.93 3.94 6.48
C ASN A 155 27.95 4.04 4.96
N LYS A 156 27.16 3.20 4.27
CA LYS A 156 27.02 3.23 2.82
C LYS A 156 26.33 4.51 2.29
N SER A 157 25.60 5.21 3.14
CA SER A 157 24.86 6.44 2.83
C SER A 157 25.45 7.71 3.48
N SER A 158 26.57 7.62 4.21
CA SER A 158 27.12 8.70 5.05
C SER A 158 27.53 9.98 4.30
N ASP A 159 27.83 9.88 3.00
CA ASP A 159 28.20 10.99 2.14
C ASP A 159 27.01 11.59 1.37
N VAL A 160 25.80 11.11 1.63
CA VAL A 160 24.59 11.68 1.03
C VAL A 160 24.19 12.93 1.81
N VAL A 161 24.63 14.09 1.31
CA VAL A 161 24.20 15.38 1.86
C VAL A 161 22.77 15.64 1.40
N ASN A 162 21.84 15.65 2.34
CA ASN A 162 20.44 16.02 2.11
C ASN A 162 20.33 17.48 1.65
N GLN A 163 20.13 17.70 0.36
CA GLN A 163 19.89 19.04 -0.18
C GLN A 163 18.45 19.54 -0.07
N ALA A 164 17.52 18.73 0.40
CA ALA A 164 16.12 19.14 0.47
C ALA A 164 15.40 18.64 1.74
N ILE A 165 15.43 19.46 2.78
CA ILE A 165 14.46 19.36 3.88
C ILE A 165 13.20 20.11 3.41
N ILE A 166 12.20 19.38 2.87
CA ILE A 166 10.86 19.91 2.61
C ILE A 166 9.92 19.22 3.58
N LYS A 167 9.30 19.94 4.50
CA LYS A 167 8.32 19.44 5.49
C LYS A 167 8.87 18.24 6.30
N ASP A 168 10.03 18.40 6.94
CA ASP A 168 10.68 17.37 7.77
C ASP A 168 11.02 16.04 7.07
N LYS A 169 10.97 15.97 5.75
CA LYS A 169 11.40 14.80 4.98
C LYS A 169 12.84 14.98 4.50
N LYS A 170 13.65 13.95 4.69
CA LYS A 170 15.08 13.94 4.30
C LYS A 170 15.31 13.80 2.78
N PHE A 171 14.27 13.67 1.97
CA PHE A 171 14.37 13.60 0.51
C PHE A 171 13.13 14.18 -0.16
N ARG A 172 13.30 14.64 -1.40
CA ARG A 172 12.22 15.20 -2.21
C ARG A 172 11.24 14.08 -2.63
N GLY A 173 9.94 14.26 -2.34
CA GLY A 173 8.87 13.32 -2.69
C GLY A 173 8.54 13.26 -4.18
N GLY A 174 7.33 12.79 -4.49
CA GLY A 174 6.77 12.79 -5.85
C GLY A 174 6.62 14.18 -6.44
N LEU A 175 6.43 14.25 -7.75
CA LEU A 175 6.12 15.50 -8.45
C LEU A 175 4.62 15.78 -8.28
N VAL A 176 4.29 17.00 -7.90
CA VAL A 176 2.96 17.57 -8.04
C VAL A 176 3.05 18.71 -9.04
N VAL A 177 2.24 18.67 -10.07
CA VAL A 177 2.08 19.75 -11.05
C VAL A 177 0.93 20.62 -10.57
N GLU A 178 1.14 21.92 -10.44
CA GLU A 178 0.10 22.83 -10.03
C GLU A 178 -1.09 22.78 -11.00
N PRO A 179 -2.32 22.79 -10.49
CA PRO A 179 -3.50 22.71 -11.32
C PRO A 179 -3.67 23.95 -12.17
N GLU A 180 -4.10 23.79 -13.42
CA GLU A 180 -4.64 24.87 -14.21
C GLU A 180 -6.05 25.17 -13.69
N GLU A 181 -6.19 26.29 -12.96
CA GLU A 181 -7.44 26.66 -12.30
C GLU A 181 -8.60 26.87 -13.30
N GLY A 182 -9.79 26.44 -12.92
CA GLY A 182 -10.98 26.66 -13.71
C GLY A 182 -11.81 25.40 -13.95
N ILE A 183 -12.74 25.53 -14.90
CA ILE A 183 -13.62 24.44 -15.35
C ILE A 183 -13.08 23.90 -16.67
N HIS A 184 -12.70 22.63 -16.68
CA HIS A 184 -12.16 21.96 -17.86
C HIS A 184 -13.12 20.86 -18.31
N PHE A 185 -13.38 20.79 -19.61
CA PHE A 185 -14.25 19.78 -20.22
C PHE A 185 -13.44 18.71 -20.94
N ASP A 186 -14.02 17.50 -21.01
CA ASP A 186 -13.45 16.32 -21.69
C ASP A 186 -12.04 16.01 -21.18
N VAL A 187 -11.94 15.72 -19.89
CA VAL A 187 -10.66 15.45 -19.20
C VAL A 187 -10.47 13.95 -19.05
N THR A 188 -9.33 13.46 -19.52
CA THR A 188 -8.90 12.08 -19.32
C THR A 188 -7.86 12.01 -18.21
N VAL A 189 -8.05 11.11 -17.25
CA VAL A 189 -7.08 10.81 -16.19
C VAL A 189 -6.30 9.58 -16.59
N MET A 190 -4.99 9.74 -16.71
CA MET A 190 -4.03 8.67 -16.99
C MET A 190 -3.24 8.37 -15.72
N ASP A 191 -3.12 7.11 -15.33
CA ASP A 191 -2.47 6.67 -14.09
C ASP A 191 -1.40 5.60 -14.37
N PHE A 192 -0.27 5.69 -13.68
CA PHE A 192 0.79 4.69 -13.76
C PHE A 192 0.50 3.50 -12.84
N ALA A 193 0.34 2.33 -13.41
CA ALA A 193 0.04 1.11 -12.67
C ALA A 193 1.15 0.76 -11.67
N SER A 194 0.93 1.09 -10.39
CA SER A 194 1.89 0.84 -9.30
C SER A 194 3.28 1.43 -9.62
N LEU A 195 3.38 2.75 -9.84
CA LEU A 195 4.59 3.42 -10.33
C LEU A 195 5.84 3.09 -9.52
N TYR A 196 5.87 3.32 -8.20
CA TYR A 196 7.06 3.07 -7.40
C TYR A 196 7.48 1.59 -7.34
N PRO A 197 6.57 0.61 -7.15
CA PRO A 197 6.92 -0.80 -7.32
C PRO A 197 7.49 -1.14 -8.71
N SER A 198 6.96 -0.54 -9.77
CA SER A 198 7.46 -0.72 -11.14
C SER A 198 8.88 -0.15 -11.29
N ILE A 199 9.14 1.03 -10.74
CA ILE A 199 10.47 1.66 -10.74
C ILE A 199 11.47 0.81 -9.95
N ILE A 200 11.10 0.35 -8.75
CA ILE A 200 11.95 -0.52 -7.92
C ILE A 200 12.39 -1.75 -8.71
N LYS A 201 11.45 -2.37 -9.43
CA LYS A 201 11.73 -3.51 -10.30
C LYS A 201 12.62 -3.14 -11.48
N VAL A 202 12.20 -2.19 -12.30
CA VAL A 202 12.84 -1.85 -13.59
C VAL A 202 14.23 -1.28 -13.41
N LYS A 203 14.42 -0.48 -12.37
CA LYS A 203 15.71 0.13 -12.04
C LYS A 203 16.53 -0.68 -11.05
N ASN A 204 16.09 -1.90 -10.70
CA ASN A 204 16.82 -2.79 -9.79
C ASN A 204 17.18 -2.12 -8.45
N LEU A 205 16.22 -1.37 -7.85
CA LEU A 205 16.47 -0.58 -6.64
C LEU A 205 16.37 -1.44 -5.38
N SER A 206 17.51 -1.58 -4.70
CA SER A 206 17.64 -2.28 -3.43
C SER A 206 18.86 -1.76 -2.68
N TYR A 207 18.93 -1.98 -1.37
CA TYR A 207 20.05 -1.51 -0.57
C TYR A 207 21.40 -2.10 -1.02
N GLU A 208 21.43 -3.31 -1.61
CA GLU A 208 22.64 -3.95 -2.11
C GLU A 208 23.04 -3.50 -3.52
N THR A 209 22.07 -3.03 -4.31
CA THR A 209 22.30 -2.65 -5.72
C THR A 209 22.55 -1.17 -5.92
N VAL A 210 21.83 -0.30 -5.20
CA VAL A 210 22.07 1.14 -5.25
C VAL A 210 23.41 1.45 -4.57
N ARG A 211 24.27 2.24 -5.26
CA ARG A 211 25.64 2.56 -4.82
C ARG A 211 26.48 1.31 -4.56
N CYS A 212 26.40 0.33 -5.45
CA CYS A 212 27.25 -0.85 -5.40
C CYS A 212 28.73 -0.51 -5.58
N THR A 213 29.62 -1.41 -5.16
CA THR A 213 31.08 -1.20 -5.17
C THR A 213 31.76 -1.40 -6.52
N HIS A 214 31.02 -1.82 -7.56
CA HIS A 214 31.59 -2.06 -8.89
C HIS A 214 31.79 -0.73 -9.64
N GLU A 215 33.02 -0.43 -10.05
CA GLU A 215 33.37 0.81 -10.75
C GLU A 215 32.61 0.99 -12.07
N GLU A 216 32.46 -0.09 -12.85
CA GLU A 216 31.74 -0.07 -14.12
C GLU A 216 30.23 0.26 -13.96
N CYS A 217 29.64 -0.02 -12.80
CA CYS A 217 28.23 0.27 -12.54
C CYS A 217 27.99 1.77 -12.31
N LYS A 218 29.01 2.57 -12.02
CA LYS A 218 28.86 4.02 -11.82
C LYS A 218 28.32 4.74 -13.06
N LYS A 219 28.48 4.14 -14.25
CA LYS A 219 27.90 4.66 -15.49
C LYS A 219 26.37 4.52 -15.57
N ASN A 220 25.79 3.59 -14.78
CA ASN A 220 24.34 3.38 -14.70
C ASN A 220 23.72 4.30 -13.63
N SER A 221 23.77 5.60 -13.90
CA SER A 221 23.33 6.65 -12.99
C SER A 221 21.79 6.78 -12.93
N ILE A 222 21.30 7.21 -11.79
CA ILE A 222 19.89 7.56 -11.58
C ILE A 222 19.68 9.05 -11.88
N PRO A 223 18.71 9.39 -12.75
CA PRO A 223 18.42 10.78 -13.08
C PRO A 223 18.20 11.66 -11.85
N GLN A 224 18.67 12.89 -11.86
CA GLN A 224 18.53 13.88 -10.79
C GLN A 224 19.13 13.48 -9.44
N THR A 225 20.06 12.52 -9.41
CA THR A 225 20.76 12.09 -8.18
C THR A 225 22.23 11.81 -8.47
N ASN A 226 23.04 11.65 -7.41
CA ASN A 226 24.42 11.17 -7.49
C ASN A 226 24.51 9.65 -7.31
N HIS A 227 23.41 8.93 -7.49
CA HIS A 227 23.36 7.51 -7.27
C HIS A 227 23.49 6.72 -8.58
N TRP A 228 24.02 5.53 -8.48
CA TRP A 228 24.12 4.55 -9.56
C TRP A 228 23.57 3.20 -9.08
N VAL A 229 23.27 2.34 -10.01
CA VAL A 229 22.69 1.02 -9.72
C VAL A 229 23.49 -0.09 -10.36
N CYS A 230 23.61 -1.19 -9.62
CA CYS A 230 24.32 -2.38 -10.04
C CYS A 230 23.70 -3.00 -11.31
N THR A 231 24.54 -3.33 -12.28
CA THR A 231 24.17 -4.06 -13.51
C THR A 231 24.60 -5.53 -13.46
N LYS A 232 25.31 -5.96 -12.40
CA LYS A 232 25.87 -7.31 -12.28
C LYS A 232 25.01 -8.28 -11.47
N LYS A 233 24.19 -7.77 -10.56
CA LYS A 233 23.32 -8.60 -9.69
C LYS A 233 21.97 -7.94 -9.52
N ASN A 234 20.96 -8.75 -9.26
CA ASN A 234 19.63 -8.29 -8.89
C ASN A 234 19.54 -8.10 -7.37
N GLY A 235 18.84 -7.06 -6.94
CA GLY A 235 18.58 -6.77 -5.55
C GLY A 235 17.37 -7.53 -5.01
N ILE A 236 17.46 -7.98 -3.75
CA ILE A 236 16.37 -8.75 -3.10
C ILE A 236 15.06 -7.95 -3.11
N THR A 237 15.12 -6.67 -2.73
CA THR A 237 13.94 -5.81 -2.70
C THR A 237 13.34 -5.67 -4.11
N SER A 238 14.19 -5.46 -5.11
CA SER A 238 13.76 -5.31 -6.51
C SER A 238 13.07 -6.56 -7.04
N VAL A 239 13.67 -7.72 -6.82
CA VAL A 239 13.11 -9.02 -7.26
C VAL A 239 11.80 -9.29 -6.55
N LEU A 240 11.75 -9.11 -5.22
CA LEU A 240 10.58 -9.41 -4.41
C LEU A 240 9.39 -8.49 -4.74
N ILE A 241 9.58 -7.17 -4.64
CA ILE A 241 8.54 -6.19 -4.93
C ILE A 241 8.11 -6.27 -6.40
N GLY A 242 9.07 -6.49 -7.30
CA GLY A 242 8.80 -6.70 -8.72
C GLY A 242 7.94 -7.92 -8.99
N SER A 243 8.23 -9.05 -8.36
CA SER A 243 7.43 -10.28 -8.50
C SER A 243 6.01 -10.12 -7.97
N LEU A 244 5.85 -9.50 -6.79
CA LEU A 244 4.51 -9.21 -6.25
C LEU A 244 3.72 -8.24 -7.14
N ARG A 245 4.39 -7.23 -7.70
CA ARG A 245 3.80 -6.31 -8.66
C ARG A 245 3.33 -7.04 -9.92
N ASP A 246 4.15 -7.89 -10.48
CA ASP A 246 3.80 -8.65 -11.69
C ASP A 246 2.64 -9.62 -11.44
N LEU A 247 2.65 -10.32 -10.32
CA LEU A 247 1.52 -11.15 -9.91
C LEU A 247 0.23 -10.35 -9.84
N ARG A 248 0.29 -9.14 -9.24
CA ARG A 248 -0.90 -8.28 -9.15
C ARG A 248 -1.36 -7.79 -10.52
N VAL A 249 -0.48 -7.16 -11.29
CA VAL A 249 -0.84 -6.43 -12.51
C VAL A 249 -1.09 -7.37 -13.68
N ASN A 250 -0.17 -8.32 -13.90
CA ASN A 250 -0.22 -9.18 -15.08
C ASN A 250 -1.15 -10.39 -14.90
N TYR A 251 -1.45 -10.80 -13.65
CA TYR A 251 -2.26 -11.97 -13.39
C TYR A 251 -3.55 -11.65 -12.64
N TYR A 252 -3.50 -11.33 -11.35
CA TYR A 252 -4.70 -11.23 -10.52
C TYR A 252 -5.67 -10.11 -10.92
N LYS A 253 -5.18 -8.91 -11.26
CA LYS A 253 -6.01 -7.79 -11.74
C LYS A 253 -6.69 -8.13 -13.07
N ASN A 254 -6.00 -8.83 -13.95
CA ASN A 254 -6.55 -9.22 -15.25
C ASN A 254 -7.53 -10.39 -15.12
N MET A 255 -7.19 -11.41 -14.32
CA MET A 255 -8.08 -12.55 -14.08
C MET A 255 -9.39 -12.13 -13.44
N SER A 256 -9.39 -11.23 -12.46
CA SER A 256 -10.63 -10.76 -11.80
C SER A 256 -11.64 -10.10 -12.75
N LYS A 257 -11.21 -9.69 -13.94
CA LYS A 257 -12.06 -9.04 -14.97
C LYS A 257 -12.57 -10.00 -16.03
N LYS A 258 -12.12 -11.28 -16.06
CA LYS A 258 -12.52 -12.23 -17.11
C LYS A 258 -13.96 -12.73 -16.91
N ASP A 259 -14.76 -12.67 -17.96
CA ASP A 259 -16.16 -13.11 -17.92
C ASP A 259 -16.35 -14.62 -17.87
N THR A 260 -15.30 -15.39 -18.21
CA THR A 260 -15.32 -16.86 -18.19
C THR A 260 -15.21 -17.47 -16.79
N LEU A 261 -14.96 -16.67 -15.76
CA LEU A 261 -14.79 -17.15 -14.38
C LEU A 261 -16.12 -17.12 -13.60
N THR A 262 -16.26 -18.02 -12.62
CA THR A 262 -17.34 -17.99 -11.66
C THR A 262 -17.28 -16.75 -10.76
N VAL A 263 -18.36 -16.46 -10.05
CA VAL A 263 -18.40 -15.32 -9.10
C VAL A 263 -17.39 -15.51 -7.98
N GLU A 264 -17.26 -16.73 -7.46
CA GLU A 264 -16.32 -17.09 -6.39
C GLU A 264 -14.86 -16.95 -6.85
N GLU A 265 -14.54 -17.40 -8.06
CA GLU A 265 -13.20 -17.24 -8.63
C GLU A 265 -12.83 -15.77 -8.85
N LYS A 266 -13.75 -14.98 -9.43
CA LYS A 266 -13.55 -13.51 -9.59
C LYS A 266 -13.31 -12.85 -8.23
N GLN A 267 -14.06 -13.24 -7.21
CA GLN A 267 -13.90 -12.71 -5.86
C GLN A 267 -12.52 -13.07 -5.28
N LEU A 268 -12.09 -14.33 -5.40
CA LEU A 268 -10.76 -14.76 -4.93
C LEU A 268 -9.65 -13.94 -5.60
N PHE A 269 -9.68 -13.80 -6.93
CA PHE A 269 -8.69 -13.00 -7.64
C PHE A 269 -8.72 -11.53 -7.24
N THR A 270 -9.91 -10.97 -6.98
CA THR A 270 -10.07 -9.60 -6.47
C THR A 270 -9.43 -9.44 -5.09
N VAL A 271 -9.70 -10.35 -4.17
CA VAL A 271 -9.11 -10.34 -2.81
C VAL A 271 -7.59 -10.40 -2.87
N VAL A 272 -7.03 -11.32 -3.66
CA VAL A 272 -5.56 -11.43 -3.79
C VAL A 272 -4.97 -10.16 -4.41
N SER A 273 -5.60 -9.60 -5.44
CA SER A 273 -5.16 -8.33 -6.06
C SER A 273 -5.19 -7.17 -5.08
N GLN A 274 -6.21 -7.10 -4.21
CA GLN A 274 -6.31 -6.09 -3.15
C GLN A 274 -5.24 -6.27 -2.07
N ALA A 275 -5.00 -7.49 -1.61
CA ALA A 275 -3.94 -7.79 -0.63
C ALA A 275 -2.57 -7.38 -1.16
N LEU A 276 -2.26 -7.71 -2.41
CA LEU A 276 -1.04 -7.28 -3.08
C LEU A 276 -0.96 -5.76 -3.21
N LYS A 277 -2.08 -5.07 -3.52
CA LYS A 277 -2.14 -3.60 -3.57
C LYS A 277 -1.78 -2.97 -2.24
N VAL A 278 -2.30 -3.50 -1.13
CA VAL A 278 -1.98 -3.01 0.23
C VAL A 278 -0.47 -3.07 0.50
N ILE A 279 0.16 -4.21 0.21
CA ILE A 279 1.59 -4.40 0.45
C ILE A 279 2.44 -3.52 -0.48
N LEU A 280 2.13 -3.52 -1.77
CA LEU A 280 2.91 -2.79 -2.78
C LEU A 280 2.86 -1.28 -2.58
N ASN A 281 1.68 -0.71 -2.35
CA ASN A 281 1.54 0.74 -2.17
C ASN A 281 2.20 1.23 -0.88
N ALA A 282 2.22 0.40 0.16
CA ALA A 282 2.90 0.72 1.40
C ALA A 282 4.42 0.50 1.35
N SER A 283 4.92 -0.37 0.46
CA SER A 283 6.31 -0.83 0.45
C SER A 283 7.32 0.31 0.32
N TYR A 284 7.08 1.25 -0.60
CA TYR A 284 7.95 2.41 -0.78
C TYR A 284 8.02 3.27 0.49
N GLY A 285 6.87 3.63 1.07
CA GLY A 285 6.81 4.45 2.28
C GLY A 285 7.48 3.78 3.48
N VAL A 286 7.36 2.46 3.61
CA VAL A 286 8.03 1.68 4.65
C VAL A 286 9.55 1.66 4.44
N MET A 287 10.02 1.37 3.24
CA MET A 287 11.46 1.35 2.93
C MET A 287 12.13 2.72 3.03
N GLY A 288 11.36 3.79 2.85
CA GLY A 288 11.79 5.17 3.03
C GLY A 288 11.66 5.71 4.47
N ALA A 289 11.20 4.90 5.43
CA ALA A 289 11.06 5.30 6.82
C ALA A 289 12.31 4.95 7.65
N GLU A 290 12.88 5.92 8.36
CA GLU A 290 14.10 5.71 9.17
C GLU A 290 13.99 4.63 10.23
N ILE A 291 12.80 4.40 10.76
CA ILE A 291 12.54 3.36 11.75
C ILE A 291 12.61 1.94 11.14
N PHE A 292 12.60 1.82 9.81
CA PHE A 292 12.62 0.53 9.15
C PHE A 292 14.03 -0.08 9.18
N PRO A 293 14.21 -1.35 9.59
CA PRO A 293 15.55 -1.94 9.74
C PRO A 293 16.40 -1.95 8.47
N LEU A 294 15.77 -2.09 7.30
CA LEU A 294 16.43 -2.07 5.99
C LEU A 294 16.28 -0.71 5.28
N TYR A 295 16.04 0.35 6.05
CA TYR A 295 16.03 1.71 5.50
C TYR A 295 17.37 2.04 4.84
N PHE A 296 17.27 2.52 3.62
CA PHE A 296 18.43 2.96 2.85
C PHE A 296 18.05 4.19 2.01
N LEU A 297 18.40 5.35 2.50
CA LEU A 297 18.03 6.65 1.91
C LEU A 297 18.32 6.74 0.41
N PRO A 298 19.51 6.31 -0.10
CA PRO A 298 19.79 6.40 -1.54
C PRO A 298 18.81 5.62 -2.43
N ALA A 299 18.25 4.49 -1.95
CA ALA A 299 17.26 3.74 -2.70
C ALA A 299 15.89 4.43 -2.72
N ALA A 300 15.52 5.09 -1.62
CA ALA A 300 14.30 5.89 -1.55
C ALA A 300 14.39 7.13 -2.45
N GLU A 301 15.50 7.85 -2.43
CA GLU A 301 15.78 8.99 -3.33
C GLU A 301 15.79 8.56 -4.80
N ALA A 302 16.45 7.45 -5.13
CA ALA A 302 16.48 6.90 -6.48
C ALA A 302 15.07 6.58 -7.01
N THR A 303 14.19 6.06 -6.14
CA THR A 303 12.82 5.74 -6.51
C THR A 303 12.02 6.98 -6.86
N THR A 304 12.03 8.00 -5.99
CA THR A 304 11.26 9.24 -6.25
C THR A 304 11.86 10.08 -7.37
N ALA A 305 13.18 10.15 -7.48
CA ALA A 305 13.85 10.87 -8.56
C ALA A 305 13.51 10.25 -9.93
N THR A 306 13.53 8.92 -10.02
CA THR A 306 13.08 8.21 -11.23
C THR A 306 11.61 8.46 -11.52
N GLY A 307 10.75 8.46 -10.50
CA GLY A 307 9.32 8.77 -10.66
C GLY A 307 9.10 10.17 -11.22
N ARG A 308 9.75 11.18 -10.64
CA ARG A 308 9.70 12.55 -11.17
C ARG A 308 10.18 12.64 -12.61
N HIS A 309 11.27 11.94 -12.95
CA HIS A 309 11.79 11.91 -14.31
C HIS A 309 10.79 11.32 -15.31
N ILE A 310 10.14 10.21 -14.95
CA ILE A 310 9.12 9.56 -15.79
C ILE A 310 7.92 10.49 -16.01
N ILE A 311 7.40 11.11 -14.94
CA ILE A 311 6.26 12.02 -15.03
C ILE A 311 6.61 13.24 -15.91
N LEU A 312 7.77 13.88 -15.68
CA LEU A 312 8.21 15.01 -16.50
C LEU A 312 8.39 14.64 -17.97
N SER A 313 8.99 13.50 -18.26
CA SER A 313 9.13 12.99 -19.62
C SER A 313 7.77 12.76 -20.28
N THR A 314 6.80 12.20 -19.55
CA THR A 314 5.44 11.97 -20.06
C THR A 314 4.69 13.28 -20.31
N ILE A 315 4.86 14.28 -19.44
CA ILE A 315 4.31 15.63 -19.63
C ILE A 315 4.89 16.28 -20.90
N GLU A 316 6.19 16.14 -21.11
CA GLU A 316 6.83 16.62 -22.36
C GLU A 316 6.29 15.93 -23.60
N ASP A 317 6.07 14.62 -23.54
CA ASP A 317 5.49 13.85 -24.63
C ASP A 317 4.04 14.26 -24.91
N CYS A 318 3.24 14.53 -23.88
CA CYS A 318 1.90 15.10 -24.02
C CYS A 318 1.96 16.46 -24.77
N LYS A 319 2.83 17.37 -24.32
CA LYS A 319 3.01 18.70 -24.94
C LYS A 319 3.46 18.59 -26.39
N LYS A 320 4.42 17.74 -26.72
CA LYS A 320 4.89 17.47 -28.10
C LYS A 320 3.79 16.91 -29.00
N SER A 321 2.85 16.19 -28.41
CA SER A 321 1.68 15.64 -29.11
C SER A 321 0.48 16.60 -29.15
N GLY A 322 0.63 17.85 -28.66
CA GLY A 322 -0.43 18.86 -28.61
C GLY A 322 -1.50 18.63 -27.56
N ILE A 323 -1.21 17.82 -26.53
CA ILE A 323 -2.14 17.52 -25.43
C ILE A 323 -1.84 18.47 -24.26
N GLY A 324 -2.84 19.22 -23.81
CA GLY A 324 -2.76 20.05 -22.60
C GLY A 324 -2.76 19.18 -21.34
N VAL A 325 -1.79 19.40 -20.44
CA VAL A 325 -1.75 18.77 -19.12
C VAL A 325 -2.25 19.78 -18.10
N LEU A 326 -3.36 19.46 -17.45
CA LEU A 326 -4.07 20.35 -16.53
C LEU A 326 -3.58 20.22 -15.08
N TYR A 327 -3.22 19.01 -14.67
CA TYR A 327 -2.79 18.66 -13.31
C TYR A 327 -2.03 17.36 -13.33
N GLY A 328 -1.21 17.15 -12.31
CA GLY A 328 -0.53 15.87 -12.10
C GLY A 328 -0.12 15.69 -10.64
N ASP A 329 -0.31 14.49 -10.11
CA ASP A 329 0.10 14.15 -8.74
C ASP A 329 0.72 12.76 -8.71
N THR A 330 1.99 12.73 -8.38
CA THR A 330 2.83 11.55 -8.10
C THR A 330 2.84 10.49 -9.19
N ASP A 331 1.71 9.93 -9.58
CA ASP A 331 1.54 8.84 -10.55
C ASP A 331 0.37 9.04 -11.53
N SER A 332 -0.34 10.16 -11.43
CA SER A 332 -1.47 10.48 -12.30
C SER A 332 -1.30 11.80 -13.06
N LEU A 333 -1.88 11.87 -14.27
CA LEU A 333 -1.92 13.06 -15.12
C LEU A 333 -3.34 13.29 -15.61
N PHE A 334 -3.81 14.53 -15.46
CA PHE A 334 -5.09 15.03 -16.00
C PHE A 334 -4.81 15.73 -17.32
N VAL A 335 -5.28 15.17 -18.41
CA VAL A 335 -5.03 15.68 -19.76
C VAL A 335 -6.32 16.12 -20.45
N LYS A 336 -6.23 17.20 -21.22
CA LYS A 336 -7.39 17.86 -21.85
C LYS A 336 -7.60 17.33 -23.28
N LYS A 337 -8.79 16.79 -23.53
CA LYS A 337 -9.28 16.38 -24.88
C LYS A 337 -8.27 15.57 -25.72
N PRO A 338 -7.62 14.52 -25.17
CA PRO A 338 -6.76 13.72 -26.02
C PRO A 338 -7.60 12.88 -26.99
N THR A 339 -7.09 12.67 -28.19
CA THR A 339 -7.65 11.66 -29.11
C THR A 339 -7.18 10.27 -28.70
N GLN A 340 -7.92 9.22 -29.07
CA GLN A 340 -7.51 7.84 -28.77
C GLN A 340 -6.10 7.52 -29.27
N LYS A 341 -5.76 7.96 -30.50
CA LYS A 341 -4.41 7.78 -31.05
C LYS A 341 -3.33 8.43 -30.19
N GLN A 342 -3.56 9.65 -29.71
CA GLN A 342 -2.62 10.34 -28.82
C GLN A 342 -2.45 9.61 -27.49
N ILE A 343 -3.53 9.09 -26.91
CA ILE A 343 -3.51 8.27 -25.69
C ILE A 343 -2.62 7.01 -25.94
N ASP A 344 -2.88 6.26 -27.01
CA ASP A 344 -2.15 5.04 -27.35
C ASP A 344 -0.67 5.31 -27.59
N ASP A 345 -0.32 6.43 -28.25
CA ASP A 345 1.07 6.85 -28.46
C ASP A 345 1.79 7.16 -27.15
N ILE A 346 1.15 7.87 -26.22
CA ILE A 346 1.74 8.19 -24.90
C ILE A 346 1.92 6.92 -24.06
N ILE A 347 0.92 6.05 -24.02
CA ILE A 347 0.99 4.74 -23.33
C ILE A 347 2.14 3.90 -23.90
N THR A 348 2.25 3.84 -25.22
CA THR A 348 3.31 3.09 -25.90
C THR A 348 4.69 3.65 -25.56
N LYS A 349 4.86 4.98 -25.56
CA LYS A 349 6.12 5.63 -25.19
C LYS A 349 6.51 5.35 -23.73
N ALA A 350 5.57 5.46 -22.78
CA ALA A 350 5.83 5.12 -21.38
C ALA A 350 6.34 3.68 -21.23
N LYS A 351 5.75 2.74 -21.97
CA LYS A 351 6.16 1.33 -22.00
C LYS A 351 7.54 1.13 -22.62
N VAL A 352 7.79 1.72 -23.79
CA VAL A 352 9.04 1.51 -24.54
C VAL A 352 10.23 2.20 -23.89
N VAL A 353 10.05 3.46 -23.46
CA VAL A 353 11.16 4.29 -22.94
C VAL A 353 11.47 3.98 -21.48
N HIS A 354 10.43 3.82 -20.67
CA HIS A 354 10.59 3.69 -19.21
C HIS A 354 10.28 2.28 -18.68
N ASN A 355 9.70 1.41 -19.50
CA ASN A 355 9.23 0.07 -19.12
C ASN A 355 8.26 0.10 -17.93
N VAL A 356 7.38 1.11 -17.91
CA VAL A 356 6.29 1.25 -16.94
C VAL A 356 4.95 1.25 -17.66
N GLU A 357 3.91 0.84 -16.97
CA GLU A 357 2.57 0.77 -17.53
C GLU A 357 1.78 2.02 -17.15
N LEU A 358 1.29 2.72 -18.16
CA LEU A 358 0.36 3.83 -18.06
C LEU A 358 -0.99 3.37 -18.59
N GLU A 359 -2.07 3.68 -17.91
CA GLU A 359 -3.43 3.31 -18.32
C GLU A 359 -4.39 4.50 -18.16
N VAL A 360 -5.46 4.50 -18.94
CA VAL A 360 -6.59 5.43 -18.71
C VAL A 360 -7.36 4.92 -17.49
N GLU A 361 -7.42 5.74 -16.43
CA GLU A 361 -8.16 5.40 -15.23
C GLU A 361 -9.63 5.83 -15.34
N LYS A 362 -9.85 7.07 -15.77
CA LYS A 362 -11.18 7.69 -15.87
C LYS A 362 -11.25 8.74 -16.96
N GLU A 363 -12.45 8.93 -17.45
CA GLU A 363 -12.80 10.04 -18.34
C GLU A 363 -13.92 10.87 -17.69
N TYR A 364 -13.72 12.18 -17.65
CA TYR A 364 -14.66 13.12 -17.06
C TYR A 364 -15.21 14.08 -18.13
N ARG A 365 -16.51 14.30 -18.11
CA ARG A 365 -17.15 15.33 -18.93
C ARG A 365 -16.67 16.73 -18.56
N TYR A 366 -16.46 16.97 -17.26
CA TYR A 366 -15.86 18.19 -16.75
C TYR A 366 -15.16 17.94 -15.41
N VAL A 367 -14.15 18.74 -15.12
CA VAL A 367 -13.43 18.78 -13.85
C VAL A 367 -13.29 20.23 -13.43
N VAL A 368 -13.45 20.52 -12.16
CA VAL A 368 -13.17 21.81 -11.55
C VAL A 368 -11.88 21.71 -10.77
N LEU A 369 -10.90 22.51 -11.14
CA LEU A 369 -9.61 22.58 -10.44
C LEU A 369 -9.50 23.95 -9.74
N SER A 370 -9.16 23.92 -8.47
CA SER A 370 -8.86 25.10 -7.64
C SER A 370 -7.41 25.05 -7.19
N GLY A 371 -6.77 26.20 -7.04
CA GLY A 371 -5.43 26.35 -6.49
C GLY A 371 -5.36 26.06 -5.01
#